data_5dad2072aa8730722945ab0fd3605181
#
_entry.id   5dad2072aa8730722945ab0fd3605181
#
_cell.length_a   1.000
_cell.length_b   1.000
_cell.length_c   1.000
_cell.angle_alpha   90.00
_cell.angle_beta   90.00
_cell.angle_gamma   90.00
#
_symmetry.space_group_name_H-M   'P 1'
#
loop_
_entity.id
_entity.type
_entity.pdbx_description
1 polymer ?
#
loop_
_entity_poly.entity_id
_entity_poly.type
_entity_poly.pdbx_seq_one_letter_code
_entity_poly.pdbx_strand_id
1 'polypeptide(L)'
;MEKDLNYLINKANILRKHVIEMVARQGKGYVQQGLGASDLFSVLFFNELKNINIVSNINRDRFFLSTAHNSALFHATMAEKGLINIDSLKDYCVDGSPLEINVSERLGPFVEATCGSLGQGLSVAIGMALSAKRRKLNSRFYVILGDGELQEGQTWEAILSASSWKMDNLCLVVDYNNMQVEGSVDQVMSLEPLTDKFLSFGWNTINCNGNKIIELLDS
;
A
#
# COMPACT_ATOMS: atom_id res chain seq x y z
N MET A 1 20.90 1.23 8.70
CA MET A 1 21.41 2.54 8.24
C MET A 1 20.20 3.33 7.80
N GLU A 2 19.76 4.30 8.62
CA GLU A 2 18.71 5.23 8.22
C GLU A 2 19.15 5.92 6.94
N LYS A 3 18.29 5.87 5.92
CA LYS A 3 18.55 6.62 4.69
C LYS A 3 18.33 8.10 4.98
N ASP A 4 19.20 8.92 4.40
CA ASP A 4 19.13 10.36 4.50
C ASP A 4 17.70 10.85 4.18
N LEU A 5 17.14 11.70 5.03
CA LEU A 5 15.83 12.32 4.86
C LEU A 5 15.67 12.96 3.48
N ASN A 6 16.73 13.64 3.01
CA ASN A 6 16.73 14.26 1.68
C ASN A 6 16.60 13.24 0.55
N TYR A 7 17.15 12.04 0.71
CA TYR A 7 16.98 10.95 -0.25
C TYR A 7 15.51 10.52 -0.33
N LEU A 8 14.84 10.36 0.81
CA LEU A 8 13.42 9.95 0.83
C LEU A 8 12.51 11.04 0.28
N ILE A 9 12.75 12.31 0.61
CA ILE A 9 12.04 13.45 0.04
C ILE A 9 12.19 13.46 -1.50
N ASN A 10 13.41 13.28 -1.98
CA ASN A 10 13.66 13.23 -3.42
C ASN A 10 12.94 12.06 -4.09
N LYS A 11 12.95 10.87 -3.47
CA LYS A 11 12.20 9.71 -3.99
C LYS A 11 10.70 9.98 -4.04
N ALA A 12 10.10 10.53 -3.00
CA ALA A 12 8.69 10.91 -3.01
C ALA A 12 8.34 11.88 -4.16
N ASN A 13 9.20 12.87 -4.42
CA ASN A 13 9.00 13.82 -5.51
C ASN A 13 9.14 13.17 -6.89
N ILE A 14 10.08 12.23 -7.07
CA ILE A 14 10.21 11.45 -8.31
C ILE A 14 8.96 10.60 -8.54
N LEU A 15 8.45 9.95 -7.50
CA LEU A 15 7.21 9.16 -7.58
C LEU A 15 6.01 10.03 -8.00
N ARG A 16 5.84 11.21 -7.39
CA ARG A 16 4.80 12.18 -7.78
C ARG A 16 4.90 12.58 -9.24
N LYS A 17 6.12 12.85 -9.72
CA LYS A 17 6.35 13.17 -11.13
C LYS A 17 5.88 12.04 -12.04
N HIS A 18 6.27 10.80 -11.77
CA HIS A 18 5.85 9.65 -12.58
C HIS A 18 4.33 9.44 -12.57
N VAL A 19 3.67 9.61 -11.42
CA VAL A 19 2.20 9.52 -11.33
C VAL A 19 1.54 10.55 -12.24
N ILE A 20 1.98 11.81 -12.19
CA ILE A 20 1.44 12.88 -13.03
C ILE A 20 1.68 12.56 -14.51
N GLU A 21 2.89 12.16 -14.89
CA GLU A 21 3.25 11.87 -16.29
C GLU A 21 2.44 10.69 -16.87
N MET A 22 2.27 9.60 -16.10
CA MET A 22 1.49 8.43 -16.52
C MET A 22 0.02 8.79 -16.72
N VAL A 23 -0.60 9.40 -15.70
CA VAL A 23 -2.03 9.72 -15.74
C VAL A 23 -2.34 10.80 -16.76
N ALA A 24 -1.52 11.85 -16.86
CA ALA A 24 -1.70 12.92 -17.87
C ALA A 24 -1.59 12.41 -19.30
N ARG A 25 -0.69 11.44 -19.54
CA ARG A 25 -0.50 10.84 -20.89
C ARG A 25 -1.73 10.06 -21.33
N GLN A 26 -2.35 9.31 -20.44
CA GLN A 26 -3.45 8.39 -20.77
C GLN A 26 -4.83 8.99 -20.52
N GLY A 27 -4.94 10.07 -19.74
CA GLY A 27 -6.22 10.62 -19.29
C GLY A 27 -7.01 9.65 -18.40
N LYS A 28 -6.33 8.66 -17.80
CA LYS A 28 -6.92 7.61 -16.96
C LYS A 28 -6.06 7.39 -15.72
N GLY A 29 -6.68 7.06 -14.58
CA GLY A 29 -6.00 6.75 -13.33
C GLY A 29 -6.27 7.77 -12.23
N TYR A 30 -5.64 7.56 -11.08
CA TYR A 30 -5.90 8.29 -9.85
C TYR A 30 -4.68 9.14 -9.48
N VAL A 31 -4.77 10.47 -9.67
CA VAL A 31 -3.67 11.39 -9.33
C VAL A 31 -3.63 11.69 -7.84
N GLN A 32 -4.78 12.03 -7.26
CA GLN A 32 -4.86 12.54 -5.88
C GLN A 32 -4.27 11.56 -4.88
N GLN A 33 -4.70 10.30 -4.90
CA GLN A 33 -4.22 9.25 -3.99
C GLN A 33 -2.72 9.00 -4.19
N GLY A 34 -2.28 8.92 -5.47
CA GLY A 34 -0.88 8.72 -5.77
C GLY A 34 0.03 9.85 -5.27
N LEU A 35 -0.41 11.11 -5.36
CA LEU A 35 0.34 12.25 -4.84
C LEU A 35 0.34 12.27 -3.32
N GLY A 36 -0.81 11.97 -2.68
CA GLY A 36 -0.96 11.96 -1.23
C GLY A 36 -0.11 10.88 -0.55
N ALA A 37 -0.09 9.66 -1.11
CA ALA A 37 0.63 8.53 -0.52
C ALA A 37 2.12 8.45 -0.90
N SER A 38 2.66 9.38 -1.70
CA SER A 38 4.05 9.28 -2.20
C SER A 38 5.11 9.32 -1.10
N ASP A 39 4.91 10.08 -0.02
CA ASP A 39 5.84 10.11 1.12
C ASP A 39 5.84 8.77 1.86
N LEU A 40 4.66 8.20 2.10
CA LEU A 40 4.48 6.87 2.69
C LEU A 40 5.17 5.79 1.84
N PHE A 41 4.95 5.78 0.51
CA PHE A 41 5.60 4.81 -0.38
C PHE A 41 7.12 5.00 -0.41
N SER A 42 7.60 6.24 -0.34
CA SER A 42 9.03 6.51 -0.23
C SER A 42 9.62 5.88 1.02
N VAL A 43 9.01 6.07 2.19
CA VAL A 43 9.49 5.48 3.45
C VAL A 43 9.40 3.95 3.39
N LEU A 44 8.24 3.40 3.03
CA LEU A 44 8.06 1.95 2.99
C LEU A 44 9.04 1.26 2.04
N PHE A 45 9.10 1.68 0.78
CA PHE A 45 9.85 0.96 -0.25
C PHE A 45 11.34 1.28 -0.27
N PHE A 46 11.75 2.46 0.18
CA PHE A 46 13.16 2.85 0.10
C PHE A 46 13.87 2.86 1.46
N ASN A 47 13.16 2.68 2.57
CA ASN A 47 13.75 2.57 3.91
C ASN A 47 13.36 1.28 4.63
N GLU A 48 12.06 0.96 4.74
CA GLU A 48 11.55 -0.07 5.65
C GLU A 48 11.56 -1.48 5.05
N LEU A 49 10.97 -1.70 3.87
CA LEU A 49 10.79 -3.02 3.27
C LEU A 49 12.12 -3.69 2.91
N LYS A 50 12.35 -4.89 3.47
CA LYS A 50 13.60 -5.64 3.32
C LYS A 50 13.50 -6.69 2.21
N ASN A 51 14.55 -6.75 1.38
CA ASN A 51 14.73 -7.79 0.36
C ASN A 51 13.61 -7.86 -0.69
N ILE A 52 12.78 -6.84 -0.83
CA ILE A 52 11.63 -6.85 -1.75
C ILE A 52 12.04 -7.08 -3.21
N ASN A 53 13.27 -6.70 -3.58
CA ASN A 53 13.82 -6.91 -4.93
C ASN A 53 14.26 -8.35 -5.19
N ILE A 54 14.35 -9.19 -4.17
CA ILE A 54 14.82 -10.57 -4.29
C ILE A 54 13.59 -11.48 -4.19
N VAL A 55 12.86 -11.60 -5.30
CA VAL A 55 11.57 -12.32 -5.34
C VAL A 55 11.71 -13.79 -4.88
N SER A 56 12.84 -14.44 -5.16
CA SER A 56 13.13 -15.80 -4.71
C SER A 56 13.43 -15.94 -3.22
N ASN A 57 13.68 -14.83 -2.52
CA ASN A 57 13.94 -14.87 -1.08
C ASN A 57 12.64 -15.11 -0.31
N ILE A 58 12.52 -16.26 0.31
CA ILE A 58 11.32 -16.64 1.09
C ILE A 58 11.11 -15.75 2.32
N ASN A 59 12.18 -15.14 2.86
CA ASN A 59 12.15 -14.24 4.01
C ASN A 59 12.07 -12.76 3.61
N ARG A 60 11.77 -12.45 2.33
CA ARG A 60 11.54 -11.06 1.92
C ARG A 60 10.28 -10.51 2.57
N ASP A 61 10.25 -9.23 2.86
CA ASP A 61 9.03 -8.56 3.24
C ASP A 61 8.04 -8.52 2.07
N ARG A 62 6.75 -8.44 2.37
CA ARG A 62 5.68 -8.47 1.39
C ARG A 62 4.79 -7.27 1.53
N PHE A 63 4.42 -6.70 0.40
CA PHE A 63 3.54 -5.55 0.34
C PHE A 63 2.27 -5.88 -0.43
N PHE A 64 1.12 -5.53 0.14
CA PHE A 64 -0.20 -5.72 -0.45
C PHE A 64 -0.83 -4.36 -0.69
N LEU A 65 -1.07 -4.07 -1.95
CA LEU A 65 -1.87 -2.93 -2.36
C LEU A 65 -3.34 -3.37 -2.35
N SER A 66 -4.08 -3.11 -1.26
CA SER A 66 -5.51 -3.42 -1.22
C SER A 66 -6.33 -2.34 -1.92
N THR A 67 -5.96 -1.07 -1.71
CA THR A 67 -6.59 0.04 -2.42
C THR A 67 -6.08 0.17 -3.86
N ALA A 68 -6.97 0.01 -4.84
CA ALA A 68 -6.62 0.14 -6.27
C ALA A 68 -6.19 1.56 -6.67
N HIS A 69 -6.64 2.57 -5.92
CA HIS A 69 -6.44 3.98 -6.24
C HIS A 69 -4.97 4.43 -6.20
N ASN A 70 -4.08 3.65 -5.60
CA ASN A 70 -2.65 3.89 -5.59
C ASN A 70 -1.88 3.11 -6.69
N SER A 71 -2.56 2.59 -7.70
CA SER A 71 -1.94 1.78 -8.76
C SER A 71 -0.85 2.51 -9.54
N ALA A 72 -1.09 3.75 -9.98
CA ALA A 72 -0.08 4.54 -10.67
C ALA A 72 1.17 4.75 -9.80
N LEU A 73 0.98 5.05 -8.50
CA LEU A 73 2.07 5.18 -7.54
C LEU A 73 2.82 3.85 -7.35
N PHE A 74 2.11 2.73 -7.30
CA PHE A 74 2.73 1.41 -7.20
C PHE A 74 3.59 1.10 -8.43
N HIS A 75 3.09 1.32 -9.65
CA HIS A 75 3.87 1.13 -10.87
C HIS A 75 5.12 2.02 -10.90
N ALA A 76 4.99 3.30 -10.55
CA ALA A 76 6.12 4.21 -10.42
C ALA A 76 7.16 3.71 -9.41
N THR A 77 6.70 3.20 -8.27
CA THR A 77 7.56 2.66 -7.22
C THR A 77 8.30 1.42 -7.67
N MET A 78 7.63 0.49 -8.38
CA MET A 78 8.26 -0.71 -8.93
C MET A 78 9.32 -0.36 -9.98
N ALA A 79 9.09 0.66 -10.79
CA ALA A 79 10.08 1.17 -11.75
C ALA A 79 11.30 1.77 -11.03
N GLU A 80 11.10 2.63 -10.03
CA GLU A 80 12.17 3.23 -9.23
C GLU A 80 12.95 2.21 -8.37
N LYS A 81 12.34 1.06 -8.06
CA LYS A 81 13.01 -0.10 -7.43
C LYS A 81 13.77 -0.97 -8.44
N GLY A 82 13.63 -0.71 -9.74
CA GLY A 82 14.24 -1.52 -10.80
C GLY A 82 13.60 -2.89 -11.00
N LEU A 83 12.36 -3.08 -10.54
CA LEU A 83 11.58 -4.31 -10.71
C LEU A 83 10.87 -4.37 -12.06
N ILE A 84 10.58 -3.21 -12.65
CA ILE A 84 10.12 -3.05 -14.03
C ILE A 84 10.95 -1.98 -14.73
N ASN A 85 10.93 -1.98 -16.06
CA ASN A 85 11.63 -0.96 -16.84
C ASN A 85 10.92 0.39 -16.67
N ILE A 86 11.68 1.45 -16.38
CA ILE A 86 11.13 2.80 -16.21
C ILE A 86 10.46 3.31 -17.50
N ASP A 87 10.98 2.95 -18.67
CA ASP A 87 10.40 3.34 -19.96
C ASP A 87 9.01 2.71 -20.18
N SER A 88 8.67 1.62 -19.47
CA SER A 88 7.35 0.99 -19.56
C SER A 88 6.24 1.82 -18.92
N LEU A 89 6.57 2.79 -18.07
CA LEU A 89 5.58 3.67 -17.43
C LEU A 89 4.71 4.45 -18.45
N LYS A 90 5.24 4.68 -19.65
CA LYS A 90 4.48 5.28 -20.75
C LYS A 90 3.29 4.43 -21.23
N ASP A 91 3.32 3.12 -20.95
CA ASP A 91 2.30 2.16 -21.36
C ASP A 91 1.25 1.90 -20.25
N TYR A 92 1.22 2.75 -19.21
CA TYR A 92 0.19 2.70 -18.17
C TYR A 92 -1.22 2.79 -18.77
N CYS A 93 -2.10 1.86 -18.41
CA CYS A 93 -3.48 1.74 -18.94
C CYS A 93 -3.59 1.63 -20.48
N VAL A 94 -2.53 1.24 -21.18
CA VAL A 94 -2.58 0.87 -22.60
C VAL A 94 -3.09 -0.56 -22.72
N ASP A 95 -3.94 -0.81 -23.70
CA ASP A 95 -4.51 -2.16 -23.93
C ASP A 95 -3.40 -3.20 -24.13
N GLY A 96 -3.49 -4.30 -23.38
CA GLY A 96 -2.50 -5.38 -23.38
C GLY A 96 -1.27 -5.14 -22.49
N SER A 97 -1.06 -3.91 -21.99
CA SER A 97 0.01 -3.62 -21.04
C SER A 97 -0.26 -4.28 -19.68
N PRO A 98 0.79 -4.76 -18.96
CA PRO A 98 0.64 -5.22 -17.58
C PRO A 98 0.52 -4.07 -16.56
N LEU A 99 0.71 -2.82 -16.99
CA LEU A 99 0.56 -1.65 -16.14
C LEU A 99 -0.92 -1.23 -16.11
N GLU A 100 -1.73 -2.04 -15.47
CA GLU A 100 -3.18 -1.89 -15.40
C GLU A 100 -3.59 -0.85 -14.36
N ILE A 101 -4.80 -0.31 -14.50
CA ILE A 101 -5.39 0.62 -13.53
C ILE A 101 -5.64 -0.07 -12.17
N ASN A 102 -5.90 -1.38 -12.18
CA ASN A 102 -5.91 -2.25 -11.02
C ASN A 102 -4.72 -3.19 -11.12
N VAL A 103 -3.76 -3.08 -10.20
CA VAL A 103 -2.54 -3.89 -10.24
C VAL A 103 -2.88 -5.37 -10.15
N SER A 104 -2.33 -6.17 -11.04
CA SER A 104 -2.48 -7.63 -11.07
C SER A 104 -1.13 -8.34 -11.13
N GLU A 105 -1.15 -9.66 -10.88
CA GLU A 105 0.03 -10.54 -10.96
C GLU A 105 0.67 -10.58 -12.35
N ARG A 106 -0.02 -10.07 -13.39
CA ARG A 106 0.55 -9.89 -14.73
C ARG A 106 1.74 -8.94 -14.74
N LEU A 107 1.81 -7.99 -13.79
CA LEU A 107 2.93 -7.08 -13.67
C LEU A 107 4.22 -7.78 -13.28
N GLY A 108 4.14 -8.81 -12.47
CA GLY A 108 5.29 -9.61 -12.06
C GLY A 108 5.13 -10.29 -10.70
N PRO A 109 6.06 -11.18 -10.36
CA PRO A 109 5.98 -12.05 -9.17
C PRO A 109 6.22 -11.30 -7.84
N PHE A 110 6.40 -9.99 -7.87
CA PHE A 110 6.45 -9.12 -6.71
C PHE A 110 5.07 -8.55 -6.34
N VAL A 111 4.05 -8.76 -7.18
CA VAL A 111 2.65 -8.48 -6.87
C VAL A 111 2.10 -9.67 -6.11
N GLU A 112 1.76 -9.46 -4.84
CA GLU A 112 1.34 -10.55 -3.94
C GLU A 112 -0.12 -10.96 -4.13
N ALA A 113 -0.95 -10.05 -4.63
CA ALA A 113 -2.34 -10.29 -4.97
C ALA A 113 -2.85 -9.22 -5.94
N THR A 114 -3.77 -9.58 -6.82
CA THR A 114 -4.51 -8.64 -7.65
C THR A 114 -5.35 -7.73 -6.76
N CYS A 115 -5.25 -6.42 -6.97
CA CYS A 115 -6.10 -5.42 -6.29
C CYS A 115 -7.31 -5.02 -7.15
N GLY A 116 -8.22 -4.24 -6.58
CA GLY A 116 -9.39 -3.68 -7.28
C GLY A 116 -10.70 -3.94 -6.57
N SER A 117 -10.96 -5.16 -6.11
CA SER A 117 -12.08 -5.46 -5.23
C SER A 117 -11.72 -5.05 -3.81
N LEU A 118 -12.26 -3.92 -3.36
CA LEU A 118 -11.96 -3.35 -2.04
C LEU A 118 -12.31 -4.33 -0.91
N GLY A 119 -11.53 -4.29 0.16
CA GLY A 119 -11.68 -5.15 1.33
C GLY A 119 -11.05 -6.54 1.21
N GLN A 120 -10.55 -6.96 0.03
CA GLN A 120 -10.01 -8.31 -0.18
C GLN A 120 -8.54 -8.45 0.27
N GLY A 121 -7.72 -7.42 0.02
CA GLY A 121 -6.27 -7.51 0.16
C GLY A 121 -5.81 -7.86 1.57
N LEU A 122 -6.48 -7.34 2.60
CA LEU A 122 -6.13 -7.63 4.00
C LEU A 122 -6.31 -9.12 4.34
N SER A 123 -7.40 -9.74 3.91
CA SER A 123 -7.66 -11.16 4.16
C SER A 123 -6.61 -12.07 3.50
N VAL A 124 -6.20 -11.73 2.27
CA VAL A 124 -5.13 -12.45 1.56
C VAL A 124 -3.80 -12.30 2.30
N ALA A 125 -3.45 -11.08 2.70
CA ALA A 125 -2.23 -10.79 3.45
C ALA A 125 -2.18 -11.55 4.78
N ILE A 126 -3.29 -11.62 5.52
CA ILE A 126 -3.39 -12.37 6.78
C ILE A 126 -3.12 -13.85 6.54
N GLY A 127 -3.71 -14.45 5.50
CA GLY A 127 -3.47 -15.85 5.15
C GLY A 127 -2.00 -16.14 4.89
N MET A 128 -1.32 -15.28 4.13
CA MET A 128 0.11 -15.41 3.84
C MET A 128 0.98 -15.15 5.07
N ALA A 129 0.64 -14.14 5.88
CA ALA A 129 1.35 -13.82 7.11
C ALA A 129 1.24 -14.96 8.15
N LEU A 130 0.06 -15.58 8.26
CA LEU A 130 -0.16 -16.75 9.11
C LEU A 130 0.65 -17.96 8.64
N SER A 131 0.71 -18.19 7.33
CA SER A 131 1.57 -19.24 6.75
C SER A 131 3.04 -18.99 7.08
N ALA A 132 3.53 -17.77 6.90
CA ALA A 132 4.91 -17.40 7.23
C ALA A 132 5.21 -17.61 8.73
N LYS A 133 4.31 -17.18 9.61
CA LYS A 133 4.43 -17.36 11.07
C LYS A 133 4.51 -18.83 11.46
N ARG A 134 3.63 -19.68 10.92
CA ARG A 134 3.66 -21.13 11.15
C ARG A 134 4.94 -21.80 10.67
N ARG A 135 5.50 -21.30 9.57
CA ARG A 135 6.77 -21.75 9.00
C ARG A 135 8.00 -21.11 9.66
N LYS A 136 7.82 -20.24 10.65
CA LYS A 136 8.86 -19.51 11.36
C LYS A 136 9.76 -18.67 10.43
N LEU A 137 9.17 -18.07 9.40
CA LEU A 137 9.85 -17.13 8.51
C LEU A 137 9.91 -15.74 9.15
N ASN A 138 10.96 -14.98 8.81
CA ASN A 138 11.19 -13.64 9.35
C ASN A 138 10.56 -12.52 8.48
N SER A 139 9.67 -12.87 7.55
CA SER A 139 8.99 -11.92 6.67
C SER A 139 7.98 -11.08 7.46
N ARG A 140 7.96 -9.78 7.19
CA ARG A 140 6.88 -8.87 7.60
C ARG A 140 5.94 -8.63 6.42
N PHE A 141 4.70 -8.33 6.74
CA PHE A 141 3.62 -8.14 5.78
C PHE A 141 3.04 -6.75 5.98
N TYR A 142 3.06 -5.95 4.93
CA TYR A 142 2.56 -4.58 4.93
C TYR A 142 1.37 -4.49 3.99
N VAL A 143 0.26 -3.98 4.50
CA VAL A 143 -0.98 -3.83 3.72
C VAL A 143 -1.39 -2.38 3.75
N ILE A 144 -1.68 -1.79 2.61
CA ILE A 144 -2.27 -0.45 2.53
C ILE A 144 -3.73 -0.54 2.14
N LEU A 145 -4.59 0.07 2.96
CA LEU A 145 -6.03 0.28 2.72
C LEU A 145 -6.31 1.76 2.52
N GLY A 146 -7.36 2.07 1.75
CA GLY A 146 -7.98 3.39 1.81
C GLY A 146 -9.01 3.47 2.95
N ASP A 147 -9.31 4.67 3.41
CA ASP A 147 -10.34 4.87 4.45
C ASP A 147 -11.74 4.45 3.96
N GLY A 148 -12.13 4.79 2.73
CA GLY A 148 -13.38 4.31 2.14
C GLY A 148 -13.47 2.77 2.05
N GLU A 149 -12.35 2.07 1.94
CA GLU A 149 -12.28 0.61 1.95
C GLU A 149 -12.65 0.01 3.31
N LEU A 150 -12.49 0.76 4.40
CA LEU A 150 -12.93 0.34 5.73
C LEU A 150 -14.46 0.29 5.89
N GLN A 151 -15.22 0.77 4.91
CA GLN A 151 -16.69 0.59 4.88
C GLN A 151 -17.09 -0.82 4.44
N GLU A 152 -16.16 -1.61 3.90
CA GLU A 152 -16.37 -3.02 3.58
C GLU A 152 -16.36 -3.90 4.84
N GLY A 153 -17.45 -4.62 5.10
CA GLY A 153 -17.61 -5.46 6.31
C GLY A 153 -16.52 -6.51 6.46
N GLN A 154 -16.09 -7.13 5.35
CA GLN A 154 -15.02 -8.14 5.36
C GLN A 154 -13.66 -7.60 5.85
N THR A 155 -13.41 -6.29 5.72
CA THR A 155 -12.20 -5.67 6.28
C THR A 155 -12.20 -5.78 7.80
N TRP A 156 -13.33 -5.56 8.47
CA TRP A 156 -13.47 -5.68 9.92
C TRP A 156 -13.42 -7.13 10.38
N GLU A 157 -13.94 -8.07 9.60
CA GLU A 157 -13.79 -9.51 9.85
C GLU A 157 -12.31 -9.92 9.81
N ALA A 158 -11.56 -9.38 8.85
CA ALA A 158 -10.12 -9.60 8.72
C ALA A 158 -9.34 -8.98 9.91
N ILE A 159 -9.67 -7.74 10.30
CA ILE A 159 -9.05 -7.05 11.44
C ILE A 159 -9.26 -7.85 12.74
N LEU A 160 -10.47 -8.33 12.98
CA LEU A 160 -10.80 -9.18 14.14
C LEU A 160 -10.01 -10.50 14.11
N SER A 161 -9.94 -11.16 12.95
CA SER A 161 -9.22 -12.41 12.77
C SER A 161 -7.71 -12.26 13.00
N ALA A 162 -7.10 -11.19 12.48
CA ALA A 162 -5.67 -10.92 12.66
C ALA A 162 -5.32 -10.76 14.14
N SER A 163 -6.11 -10.02 14.88
CA SER A 163 -5.92 -9.85 16.33
C SER A 163 -6.09 -11.20 17.07
N SER A 164 -7.16 -11.93 16.78
CA SER A 164 -7.43 -13.24 17.40
C SER A 164 -6.27 -14.23 17.20
N TRP A 165 -5.63 -14.19 16.02
CA TRP A 165 -4.49 -15.04 15.68
C TRP A 165 -3.14 -14.44 16.07
N LYS A 166 -3.14 -13.27 16.73
CA LYS A 166 -1.93 -12.58 17.21
C LYS A 166 -0.92 -12.38 16.09
N MET A 167 -1.36 -11.74 15.01
CA MET A 167 -0.55 -11.51 13.81
C MET A 167 0.45 -10.36 14.00
N ASP A 168 1.53 -10.63 14.73
CA ASP A 168 2.59 -9.67 15.10
C ASP A 168 3.60 -9.38 13.96
N ASN A 169 3.48 -10.10 12.85
CA ASN A 169 4.26 -9.89 11.64
C ASN A 169 3.48 -9.12 10.55
N LEU A 170 2.34 -8.53 10.89
CA LEU A 170 1.46 -7.78 10.00
C LEU A 170 1.42 -6.31 10.42
N CYS A 171 1.66 -5.41 9.48
CA CYS A 171 1.47 -3.97 9.59
C CYS A 171 0.36 -3.53 8.63
N LEU A 172 -0.70 -2.97 9.17
CA LEU A 172 -1.79 -2.40 8.39
C LEU A 172 -1.66 -0.87 8.38
N VAL A 173 -1.60 -0.29 7.22
CA VAL A 173 -1.58 1.15 7.00
C VAL A 173 -2.92 1.58 6.42
N VAL A 174 -3.57 2.54 7.04
CA VAL A 174 -4.80 3.17 6.52
C VAL A 174 -4.43 4.54 5.98
N ASP A 175 -4.56 4.72 4.67
CA ASP A 175 -4.48 6.03 4.01
C ASP A 175 -5.78 6.79 4.29
N TYR A 176 -5.79 7.49 5.43
CA TYR A 176 -6.95 8.23 5.94
C TYR A 176 -6.95 9.64 5.38
N ASN A 177 -7.43 9.79 4.16
CA ASN A 177 -7.50 11.07 3.44
C ASN A 177 -8.89 11.73 3.50
N ASN A 178 -9.86 11.07 4.13
CA ASN A 178 -11.26 11.50 4.30
C ASN A 178 -12.00 11.78 2.97
N MET A 179 -11.58 11.13 1.88
CA MET A 179 -12.18 11.33 0.56
C MET A 179 -12.45 9.99 -0.13
N GLN A 180 -13.65 9.87 -0.69
CA GLN A 180 -14.06 8.78 -1.59
C GLN A 180 -14.80 9.36 -2.80
N VAL A 181 -15.18 8.51 -3.75
CA VAL A 181 -15.77 8.94 -5.04
C VAL A 181 -17.01 9.81 -4.84
N GLU A 182 -17.84 9.48 -3.85
CA GLU A 182 -19.13 10.13 -3.58
C GLU A 182 -19.00 11.40 -2.73
N GLY A 183 -17.85 11.64 -2.10
CA GLY A 183 -17.65 12.80 -1.22
C GLY A 183 -16.68 12.51 -0.06
N SER A 184 -16.80 13.25 1.03
CA SER A 184 -16.01 12.95 2.22
C SER A 184 -16.55 11.68 2.91
N VAL A 185 -15.64 10.89 3.47
CA VAL A 185 -16.00 9.66 4.21
C VAL A 185 -16.98 9.97 5.34
N ASP A 186 -16.81 11.10 6.05
CA ASP A 186 -17.71 11.51 7.13
C ASP A 186 -19.14 11.80 6.65
N GLN A 187 -19.30 12.28 5.42
CA GLN A 187 -20.63 12.57 4.85
C GLN A 187 -21.30 11.32 4.26
N VAL A 188 -20.52 10.38 3.76
CA VAL A 188 -21.05 9.14 3.17
C VAL A 188 -21.34 8.11 4.24
N MET A 189 -20.31 7.71 5.01
CA MET A 189 -20.44 6.80 6.14
C MET A 189 -19.25 6.99 7.07
N SER A 190 -19.45 7.70 8.18
CA SER A 190 -18.38 8.01 9.13
C SER A 190 -17.74 6.75 9.72
N LEU A 191 -16.42 6.75 9.76
CA LEU A 191 -15.62 5.68 10.36
C LEU A 191 -15.23 5.97 11.81
N GLU A 192 -15.48 7.19 12.29
CA GLU A 192 -15.07 7.60 13.64
C GLU A 192 -15.92 6.95 14.78
N PRO A 193 -15.31 6.71 15.93
CA PRO A 193 -13.89 6.89 16.28
C PRO A 193 -13.03 5.71 15.76
N LEU A 194 -12.22 5.96 14.72
CA LEU A 194 -11.50 4.90 14.02
C LEU A 194 -10.42 4.24 14.90
N THR A 195 -9.59 5.06 15.55
CA THR A 195 -8.53 4.56 16.44
C THR A 195 -9.09 3.67 17.55
N ASP A 196 -10.19 4.08 18.19
CA ASP A 196 -10.81 3.32 19.28
C ASP A 196 -11.36 1.97 18.80
N LYS A 197 -11.88 1.91 17.56
CA LYS A 197 -12.32 0.65 16.96
C LYS A 197 -11.16 -0.34 16.83
N PHE A 198 -10.02 0.08 16.30
CA PHE A 198 -8.83 -0.76 16.22
C PHE A 198 -8.31 -1.19 17.59
N LEU A 199 -8.25 -0.26 18.55
CA LEU A 199 -7.85 -0.55 19.92
C LEU A 199 -8.80 -1.59 20.57
N SER A 200 -10.11 -1.49 20.35
CA SER A 200 -11.10 -2.43 20.89
C SER A 200 -10.96 -3.85 20.31
N PHE A 201 -10.44 -3.97 19.09
CA PHE A 201 -10.05 -5.26 18.51
C PHE A 201 -8.68 -5.76 18.99
N GLY A 202 -7.95 -4.99 19.82
CA GLY A 202 -6.65 -5.38 20.35
C GLY A 202 -5.47 -5.07 19.45
N TRP A 203 -5.65 -4.19 18.49
CA TRP A 203 -4.53 -3.68 17.68
C TRP A 203 -3.76 -2.58 18.42
N ASN A 204 -2.45 -2.51 18.16
CA ASN A 204 -1.66 -1.35 18.50
C ASN A 204 -1.77 -0.32 17.38
N THR A 205 -2.08 0.94 17.70
CA THR A 205 -2.35 1.98 16.71
C THR A 205 -1.38 3.15 16.87
N ILE A 206 -0.91 3.66 15.73
CA ILE A 206 -0.10 4.86 15.63
C ILE A 206 -0.77 5.80 14.64
N ASN A 207 -0.95 7.06 15.03
CA ASN A 207 -1.45 8.11 14.15
C ASN A 207 -0.30 9.07 13.82
N CYS A 208 -0.05 9.29 12.53
CA CYS A 208 0.97 10.20 12.06
C CYS A 208 0.49 10.97 10.83
N ASN A 209 1.16 12.07 10.52
CA ASN A 209 0.91 12.79 9.27
C ASN A 209 1.61 12.10 8.11
N GLY A 210 0.84 11.42 7.25
CA GLY A 210 1.33 10.68 6.09
C GLY A 210 2.07 11.51 5.03
N ASN A 211 2.02 12.84 5.13
CA ASN A 211 2.74 13.78 4.26
C ASN A 211 4.00 14.36 4.94
N LYS A 212 4.43 13.79 6.07
CA LYS A 212 5.65 14.18 6.76
C LYS A 212 6.55 12.96 6.96
N ILE A 213 7.59 12.86 6.16
CA ILE A 213 8.53 11.72 6.17
C ILE A 213 9.13 11.48 7.56
N ILE A 214 9.41 12.54 8.33
CA ILE A 214 9.93 12.39 9.71
C ILE A 214 8.92 11.66 10.59
N GLU A 215 7.65 12.06 10.57
CA GLU A 215 6.61 11.40 11.38
C GLU A 215 6.38 9.94 10.95
N LEU A 216 6.52 9.65 9.65
CA LEU A 216 6.46 8.28 9.12
C LEU A 216 7.67 7.43 9.52
N LEU A 217 8.85 8.02 9.68
CA LEU A 217 10.05 7.30 10.13
C LEU A 217 10.00 6.99 11.63
N ASP A 218 9.33 7.84 12.41
CA ASP A 218 9.19 7.71 13.86
C ASP A 218 8.03 6.77 14.27
N SER A 219 7.16 6.38 13.30
CA SER A 219 6.01 5.52 13.52
C SER A 219 6.34 4.04 13.30
#